data_7a071aeb3b1e5428d88d5dc309f3080f
#
_entry.id   7a071aeb3b1e5428d88d5dc309f3080f
#
_cell.length_a   1.000
_cell.length_b   1.000
_cell.length_c   1.000
_cell.angle_alpha   90.00
_cell.angle_beta   90.00
_cell.angle_gamma   90.00
#
_symmetry.space_group_name_H-M   'P 1'
#
loop_
_entity.id
_entity.type
_entity.pdbx_description
1 polymer ?
#
loop_
_entity_poly.entity_id
_entity_poly.type
_entity_poly.pdbx_seq_one_letter_code
_entity_poly.pdbx_strand_id
1 'polypeptide(L)'
;MHGYSGHTFKLVNKDGTWVYCQIHLKSMQGIDFVTQEDSAEYSPDFSQKDLYEAIQNGDYPKWTFEVQTMTPKEAEELWEKQKINIFDLTHVWPQKQFPRRKVGEFTLNENAINYFAEVEQIAFNPAHLVPGIEPSADPVLQSRLFSYPDTHRHRIGANYQQLPVNATRTGYKFGNFQRDGQMAFYNQGARPNYLSSIDPIQFRTRTVDMDKTHGHFTGEAITFLTAIRPEEIGRAHV
;
A
#
# COMPACT_ATOMS: atom_id res chain seq x y z
N MET A 1 -19.57 -4.10 -3.30
CA MET A 1 -18.67 -4.62 -2.24
C MET A 1 -17.88 -3.48 -1.61
N HIS A 2 -17.66 -3.49 -0.28
CA HIS A 2 -16.77 -2.55 0.40
C HIS A 2 -15.32 -3.01 0.29
N GLY A 3 -14.38 -2.06 0.32
CA GLY A 3 -12.94 -2.33 0.42
C GLY A 3 -12.39 -1.82 1.76
N TYR A 4 -11.30 -2.42 2.20
CA TYR A 4 -10.63 -2.08 3.45
C TYR A 4 -9.11 -2.21 3.28
N SER A 5 -8.35 -1.38 3.98
CA SER A 5 -6.89 -1.49 3.96
C SER A 5 -6.36 -2.83 4.48
N GLY A 6 -7.16 -3.52 5.29
CA GLY A 6 -6.77 -4.77 5.95
C GLY A 6 -5.75 -4.59 7.07
N HIS A 7 -4.88 -3.59 6.96
CA HIS A 7 -3.82 -3.27 7.91
C HIS A 7 -3.95 -1.87 8.47
N THR A 8 -3.34 -1.66 9.61
CA THR A 8 -3.06 -0.35 10.15
C THR A 8 -1.79 0.21 9.54
N PHE A 9 -1.86 1.40 8.97
CA PHE A 9 -0.72 2.16 8.45
C PHE A 9 -0.43 3.37 9.35
N LYS A 10 0.59 4.14 9.00
CA LYS A 10 0.90 5.43 9.62
C LYS A 10 0.79 6.54 8.60
N LEU A 11 0.16 7.64 9.00
CA LEU A 11 0.24 8.91 8.28
C LEU A 11 1.26 9.79 8.98
N VAL A 12 2.30 10.16 8.26
CA VAL A 12 3.46 10.90 8.81
C VAL A 12 3.54 12.25 8.14
N ASN A 13 3.58 13.31 8.91
CA ASN A 13 3.76 14.66 8.38
C ASN A 13 5.24 15.02 8.22
N LYS A 14 5.50 16.20 7.64
CA LYS A 14 6.86 16.70 7.40
C LYS A 14 7.70 16.88 8.68
N ASP A 15 7.06 17.10 9.81
CA ASP A 15 7.72 17.32 11.10
C ASP A 15 8.05 15.99 11.80
N GLY A 16 7.66 14.87 11.18
CA GLY A 16 7.86 13.53 11.71
C GLY A 16 6.82 13.10 12.73
N THR A 17 5.84 13.95 13.06
CA THR A 17 4.68 13.52 13.86
C THR A 17 3.79 12.63 13.01
N TRP A 18 3.15 11.66 13.63
CA TRP A 18 2.39 10.67 12.92
C TRP A 18 1.19 10.14 13.71
N VAL A 19 0.25 9.57 12.99
CA VAL A 19 -0.91 8.89 13.54
C VAL A 19 -1.08 7.54 12.85
N TYR A 20 -1.69 6.58 13.55
CA TYR A 20 -2.17 5.35 12.92
C TYR A 20 -3.38 5.66 12.04
N CYS A 21 -3.53 4.91 10.96
CA CYS A 21 -4.71 5.02 10.11
C CYS A 21 -5.18 3.67 9.57
N GLN A 22 -6.48 3.57 9.36
CA GLN A 22 -7.11 2.55 8.54
C GLN A 22 -7.93 3.22 7.44
N ILE A 23 -7.90 2.63 6.25
CA ILE A 23 -8.58 3.12 5.06
C ILE A 23 -9.81 2.26 4.78
N HIS A 24 -10.93 2.89 4.49
CA HIS A 24 -12.19 2.24 4.17
C HIS A 24 -12.72 2.76 2.85
N LEU A 25 -13.10 1.86 1.96
CA LEU A 25 -13.73 2.17 0.69
C LEU A 25 -15.17 1.69 0.75
N LYS A 26 -16.11 2.62 0.89
CA LYS A 26 -17.53 2.28 1.04
C LYS A 26 -18.25 2.39 -0.28
N SER A 27 -18.78 1.26 -0.76
CA SER A 27 -19.55 1.19 -1.99
C SER A 27 -20.77 2.12 -1.93
N MET A 28 -20.98 2.86 -3.01
CA MET A 28 -22.13 3.74 -3.20
C MET A 28 -23.24 3.09 -4.04
N GLN A 29 -23.02 1.89 -4.59
CA GLN A 29 -24.01 1.10 -5.33
C GLN A 29 -24.93 0.26 -4.43
N GLY A 30 -24.72 0.32 -3.12
CA GLY A 30 -25.34 -0.61 -2.18
C GLY A 30 -24.54 -1.92 -2.03
N ILE A 31 -25.15 -2.87 -1.36
CA ILE A 31 -24.59 -4.19 -1.13
C ILE A 31 -25.67 -5.21 -1.47
N ASP A 32 -25.27 -6.17 -2.29
CA ASP A 32 -26.08 -7.31 -2.62
C ASP A 32 -25.27 -8.59 -2.44
N PHE A 33 -25.94 -9.71 -2.28
CA PHE A 33 -25.35 -11.00 -2.01
C PHE A 33 -25.95 -12.05 -2.94
N VAL A 34 -25.10 -12.92 -3.41
CA VAL A 34 -25.50 -14.11 -4.14
C VAL A 34 -25.77 -15.22 -3.14
N THR A 35 -26.92 -15.88 -3.23
CA THR A 35 -27.22 -17.05 -2.39
C THR A 35 -26.35 -18.25 -2.80
N GLN A 36 -26.31 -19.28 -1.93
CA GLN A 36 -25.56 -20.48 -2.23
C GLN A 36 -26.17 -21.22 -3.44
N GLU A 37 -27.46 -21.22 -3.54
CA GLU A 37 -28.20 -21.84 -4.65
C GLU A 37 -27.86 -21.11 -5.97
N ASP A 38 -27.97 -19.78 -5.98
CA ASP A 38 -27.70 -18.96 -7.16
C ASP A 38 -26.22 -19.03 -7.58
N SER A 39 -25.31 -19.15 -6.59
CA SER A 39 -23.87 -19.21 -6.87
C SER A 39 -23.46 -20.41 -7.70
N ALA A 40 -24.24 -21.49 -7.68
CA ALA A 40 -23.98 -22.69 -8.48
C ALA A 40 -24.20 -22.46 -9.99
N GLU A 41 -25.01 -21.47 -10.34
CA GLU A 41 -25.35 -21.13 -11.74
C GLU A 41 -24.43 -20.05 -12.31
N TYR A 42 -23.68 -19.34 -11.47
CA TYR A 42 -22.81 -18.25 -11.91
C TYR A 42 -21.42 -18.73 -12.30
N SER A 43 -20.85 -18.07 -13.31
CA SER A 43 -19.44 -18.24 -13.65
C SER A 43 -18.54 -17.81 -12.48
N PRO A 44 -17.38 -18.46 -12.27
CA PRO A 44 -16.37 -18.00 -11.31
C PRO A 44 -15.95 -16.53 -11.50
N ASP A 45 -16.05 -16.02 -12.72
CA ASP A 45 -15.70 -14.64 -13.09
C ASP A 45 -16.88 -13.67 -13.05
N PHE A 46 -18.00 -14.07 -12.45
CA PHE A 46 -19.25 -13.26 -12.44
C PHE A 46 -19.02 -11.84 -11.97
N SER A 47 -18.32 -11.65 -10.84
CA SER A 47 -18.08 -10.30 -10.29
C SER A 47 -17.20 -9.44 -11.19
N GLN A 48 -16.26 -10.04 -11.91
CA GLN A 48 -15.41 -9.33 -12.86
C GLN A 48 -16.19 -8.93 -14.10
N LYS A 49 -17.05 -9.83 -14.59
CA LYS A 49 -17.95 -9.57 -15.71
C LYS A 49 -18.90 -8.43 -15.39
N ASP A 50 -19.57 -8.47 -14.23
CA ASP A 50 -20.47 -7.43 -13.75
C ASP A 50 -19.79 -6.05 -13.72
N LEU A 51 -18.59 -5.98 -13.14
CA LEU A 51 -17.82 -4.73 -13.10
C LEU A 51 -17.46 -4.21 -14.49
N TYR A 52 -16.99 -5.08 -15.37
CA TYR A 52 -16.62 -4.72 -16.72
C TYR A 52 -17.83 -4.21 -17.53
N GLU A 53 -18.95 -4.92 -17.47
CA GLU A 53 -20.18 -4.56 -18.20
C GLU A 53 -20.79 -3.28 -17.65
N ALA A 54 -20.78 -3.06 -16.32
CA ALA A 54 -21.25 -1.81 -15.71
C ALA A 54 -20.47 -0.60 -16.24
N ILE A 55 -19.14 -0.69 -16.28
CA ILE A 55 -18.30 0.37 -16.83
C ILE A 55 -18.56 0.57 -18.34
N GLN A 56 -18.68 -0.52 -19.09
CA GLN A 56 -18.96 -0.47 -20.52
C GLN A 56 -20.31 0.20 -20.85
N ASN A 57 -21.29 0.00 -19.99
CA ASN A 57 -22.64 0.57 -20.13
C ASN A 57 -22.78 2.00 -19.59
N GLY A 58 -21.73 2.53 -18.93
CA GLY A 58 -21.75 3.86 -18.32
C GLY A 58 -22.29 3.90 -16.90
N ASP A 59 -22.61 2.75 -16.31
CA ASP A 59 -23.05 2.62 -14.91
C ASP A 59 -21.83 2.55 -14.00
N TYR A 60 -21.12 3.66 -13.87
CA TYR A 60 -19.81 3.72 -13.23
C TYR A 60 -19.89 3.47 -11.72
N PRO A 61 -19.29 2.37 -11.22
CA PRO A 61 -19.25 2.10 -9.80
C PRO A 61 -18.41 3.12 -9.03
N LYS A 62 -18.88 3.48 -7.83
CA LYS A 62 -18.27 4.53 -6.99
C LYS A 62 -18.09 4.06 -5.56
N TRP A 63 -17.06 4.62 -4.92
CA TRP A 63 -16.79 4.40 -3.50
C TRP A 63 -16.46 5.71 -2.82
N THR A 64 -16.92 5.87 -1.58
CA THR A 64 -16.36 6.88 -0.70
C THR A 64 -15.02 6.39 -0.16
N PHE A 65 -14.04 7.29 -0.10
CA PHE A 65 -12.77 7.07 0.55
C PHE A 65 -12.85 7.66 1.96
N GLU A 66 -12.75 6.79 2.96
CA GLU A 66 -12.88 7.16 4.37
C GLU A 66 -11.65 6.72 5.15
N VAL A 67 -11.27 7.50 6.15
CA VAL A 67 -10.11 7.24 6.99
C VAL A 67 -10.52 7.28 8.46
N GLN A 68 -10.06 6.29 9.22
CA GLN A 68 -9.99 6.34 10.68
C GLN A 68 -8.57 6.67 11.09
N THR A 69 -8.42 7.54 12.09
CA THR A 69 -7.11 7.91 12.61
C THR A 69 -7.06 7.74 14.13
N MET A 70 -5.89 7.41 14.64
CA MET A 70 -5.63 7.19 16.05
C MET A 70 -4.21 7.63 16.38
N THR A 71 -4.03 8.40 17.43
CA THR A 71 -2.69 8.74 17.91
C THR A 71 -2.03 7.54 18.60
N PRO A 72 -0.69 7.48 18.70
CA PRO A 72 0.01 6.43 19.46
C PRO A 72 -0.48 6.32 20.90
N LYS A 73 -0.72 7.44 21.56
CA LYS A 73 -1.22 7.48 22.93
C LYS A 73 -2.62 6.85 23.06
N GLU A 74 -3.52 7.17 22.16
CA GLU A 74 -4.86 6.56 22.13
C GLU A 74 -4.80 5.06 21.88
N ALA A 75 -3.85 4.60 21.07
CA ALA A 75 -3.64 3.17 20.82
C ALA A 75 -3.17 2.44 22.10
N GLU A 76 -2.25 3.03 22.86
CA GLU A 76 -1.82 2.51 24.16
C GLU A 76 -2.97 2.46 25.15
N GLU A 77 -3.72 3.56 25.28
CA GLU A 77 -4.90 3.60 26.15
C GLU A 77 -5.98 2.58 25.78
N LEU A 78 -6.18 2.36 24.48
CA LEU A 78 -7.13 1.35 23.98
C LEU A 78 -6.71 -0.06 24.41
N TRP A 79 -5.43 -0.36 24.27
CA TRP A 79 -4.88 -1.61 24.74
C TRP A 79 -4.97 -1.79 26.27
N GLU A 80 -4.57 -0.78 27.01
CA GLU A 80 -4.60 -0.85 28.49
C GLU A 80 -6.01 -1.05 29.05
N LYS A 81 -6.96 -0.27 28.53
CA LYS A 81 -8.34 -0.23 29.07
C LYS A 81 -9.26 -1.31 28.48
N GLN A 82 -9.09 -1.65 27.22
CA GLN A 82 -10.05 -2.51 26.50
C GLN A 82 -9.41 -3.77 25.92
N LYS A 83 -8.08 -3.92 26.00
CA LYS A 83 -7.32 -5.04 25.44
C LYS A 83 -7.52 -5.21 23.92
N ILE A 84 -7.80 -4.12 23.21
CA ILE A 84 -7.94 -4.11 21.76
C ILE A 84 -6.57 -3.81 21.15
N ASN A 85 -6.04 -4.77 20.41
CA ASN A 85 -4.82 -4.61 19.62
C ASN A 85 -5.19 -4.03 18.25
N ILE A 86 -4.68 -2.84 17.94
CA ILE A 86 -4.95 -2.15 16.68
C ILE A 86 -4.31 -2.83 15.46
N PHE A 87 -3.43 -3.81 15.67
CA PHE A 87 -2.81 -4.62 14.62
C PHE A 87 -3.48 -5.99 14.44
N ASP A 88 -4.50 -6.28 15.24
CA ASP A 88 -5.26 -7.50 15.09
C ASP A 88 -6.23 -7.37 13.90
N LEU A 89 -5.95 -8.12 12.83
CA LEU A 89 -6.75 -8.11 11.60
C LEU A 89 -8.15 -8.69 11.77
N THR A 90 -8.41 -9.38 12.87
CA THR A 90 -9.71 -9.99 13.16
C THR A 90 -10.67 -9.02 13.84
N HIS A 91 -10.17 -7.86 14.26
CA HIS A 91 -10.96 -6.84 14.96
C HIS A 91 -11.04 -5.55 14.19
N VAL A 92 -12.19 -4.88 14.29
CA VAL A 92 -12.37 -3.52 13.77
C VAL A 92 -12.16 -2.50 14.90
N TRP A 93 -11.64 -1.34 14.56
CA TRP A 93 -11.52 -0.26 15.53
C TRP A 93 -12.90 0.21 15.99
N PRO A 94 -13.06 0.57 17.28
CA PRO A 94 -14.32 1.07 17.81
C PRO A 94 -14.77 2.35 17.10
N GLN A 95 -15.77 2.26 16.22
CA GLN A 95 -16.19 3.35 15.34
C GLN A 95 -16.80 4.55 16.11
N LYS A 96 -17.32 4.31 17.32
CA LYS A 96 -17.84 5.39 18.17
C LYS A 96 -16.71 6.26 18.75
N GLN A 97 -15.55 5.66 19.04
CA GLN A 97 -14.38 6.35 19.57
C GLN A 97 -13.52 6.94 18.46
N PHE A 98 -13.37 6.19 17.36
CA PHE A 98 -12.58 6.57 16.20
C PHE A 98 -13.50 6.57 14.96
N PRO A 99 -14.26 7.66 14.74
CA PRO A 99 -15.20 7.72 13.65
C PRO A 99 -14.49 7.76 12.29
N ARG A 100 -15.12 7.15 11.30
CA ARG A 100 -14.66 7.24 9.92
C ARG A 100 -14.93 8.65 9.39
N ARG A 101 -13.92 9.25 8.79
CA ARG A 101 -13.99 10.55 8.15
C ARG A 101 -13.88 10.39 6.64
N LYS A 102 -14.90 10.82 5.91
CA LYS A 102 -14.86 10.87 4.45
C LYS A 102 -13.82 11.90 4.00
N VAL A 103 -12.92 11.46 3.13
CA VAL A 103 -11.85 12.29 2.54
C VAL A 103 -12.14 12.59 1.08
N GLY A 104 -12.77 11.65 0.38
CA GLY A 104 -13.06 11.80 -1.03
C GLY A 104 -13.94 10.68 -1.58
N GLU A 105 -14.04 10.65 -2.90
CA GLU A 105 -14.71 9.61 -3.66
C GLU A 105 -13.86 9.22 -4.85
N PHE A 106 -14.01 7.99 -5.31
CA PHE A 106 -13.45 7.57 -6.59
C PHE A 106 -14.48 6.78 -7.39
N THR A 107 -14.31 6.83 -8.69
CA THR A 107 -15.20 6.20 -9.66
C THR A 107 -14.36 5.36 -10.61
N LEU A 108 -14.81 4.15 -10.91
CA LEU A 108 -14.22 3.33 -11.97
C LEU A 108 -15.03 3.60 -13.25
N ASN A 109 -14.43 4.31 -14.19
CA ASN A 109 -15.10 4.81 -15.38
C ASN A 109 -14.44 4.44 -16.70
N GLU A 110 -13.42 3.59 -16.66
CA GLU A 110 -12.67 3.15 -17.84
C GLU A 110 -12.24 1.70 -17.67
N ASN A 111 -12.51 0.89 -18.68
CA ASN A 111 -12.01 -0.49 -18.76
C ASN A 111 -10.60 -0.51 -19.36
N ALA A 112 -9.83 -1.54 -19.04
CA ALA A 112 -8.54 -1.78 -19.69
C ALA A 112 -8.72 -2.01 -21.19
N ILE A 113 -7.85 -1.38 -22.01
CA ILE A 113 -7.83 -1.60 -23.46
C ILE A 113 -7.07 -2.90 -23.77
N ASN A 114 -5.98 -3.13 -23.06
CA ASN A 114 -5.20 -4.36 -23.17
C ASN A 114 -5.08 -5.00 -21.78
N TYR A 115 -5.91 -5.98 -21.52
CA TYR A 115 -6.02 -6.64 -20.23
C TYR A 115 -4.69 -7.26 -19.77
N PHE A 116 -3.96 -7.89 -20.69
CA PHE A 116 -2.65 -8.46 -20.36
C PHE A 116 -1.64 -7.39 -19.92
N ALA A 117 -1.50 -6.32 -20.70
CA ALA A 117 -0.52 -5.27 -20.44
C ALA A 117 -0.87 -4.42 -19.22
N GLU A 118 -2.15 -4.16 -18.98
CA GLU A 118 -2.63 -3.16 -18.01
C GLU A 118 -3.14 -3.78 -16.71
N VAL A 119 -3.51 -5.07 -16.71
CA VAL A 119 -4.09 -5.75 -15.56
C VAL A 119 -3.27 -6.96 -15.12
N GLU A 120 -3.01 -7.92 -16.02
CA GLU A 120 -2.32 -9.16 -15.62
C GLU A 120 -0.88 -8.93 -15.19
N GLN A 121 -0.20 -7.94 -15.74
CA GLN A 121 1.18 -7.60 -15.39
C GLN A 121 1.30 -6.62 -14.22
N ILE A 122 0.18 -6.18 -13.65
CA ILE A 122 0.21 -5.24 -12.52
C ILE A 122 0.83 -5.90 -11.28
N ALA A 123 1.65 -5.15 -10.57
CA ALA A 123 2.39 -5.61 -9.41
C ALA A 123 2.11 -4.73 -8.19
N PHE A 124 0.93 -4.89 -7.60
CA PHE A 124 0.61 -4.22 -6.33
C PHE A 124 1.48 -4.75 -5.20
N ASN A 125 2.02 -3.85 -4.41
CA ASN A 125 2.90 -4.18 -3.31
C ASN A 125 2.66 -3.23 -2.13
N PRO A 126 2.41 -3.74 -0.92
CA PRO A 126 2.22 -2.90 0.26
C PRO A 126 3.47 -2.09 0.64
N ALA A 127 4.63 -2.42 0.08
CA ALA A 127 5.86 -1.63 0.24
C ALA A 127 5.92 -0.42 -0.71
N HIS A 128 5.09 -0.35 -1.74
CA HIS A 128 5.03 0.78 -2.69
C HIS A 128 4.19 1.92 -2.11
N LEU A 129 4.69 2.52 -1.05
CA LEU A 129 4.05 3.62 -0.34
C LEU A 129 4.58 4.96 -0.82
N VAL A 130 3.71 5.96 -0.83
CA VAL A 130 4.09 7.35 -1.15
C VAL A 130 4.61 8.06 0.12
N PRO A 131 5.43 9.12 -0.02
CA PRO A 131 5.86 9.92 1.13
C PRO A 131 4.68 10.38 1.98
N GLY A 132 4.77 10.20 3.27
CA GLY A 132 3.71 10.50 4.24
C GLY A 132 2.83 9.31 4.61
N ILE A 133 2.93 8.17 3.91
CA ILE A 133 2.33 6.90 4.33
C ILE A 133 3.45 5.93 4.65
N GLU A 134 3.43 5.36 5.86
CA GLU A 134 4.41 4.38 6.30
C GLU A 134 3.73 3.11 6.81
N PRO A 135 4.41 1.96 6.74
CA PRO A 135 3.91 0.74 7.36
C PRO A 135 3.91 0.88 8.88
N SER A 136 2.98 0.19 9.51
CA SER A 136 2.94 0.05 10.96
C SER A 136 3.71 -1.20 11.41
N ALA A 137 3.72 -1.42 12.72
CA ALA A 137 4.29 -2.60 13.34
C ALA A 137 3.38 -3.86 13.25
N ASP A 138 2.32 -3.83 12.46
CA ASP A 138 1.50 -5.00 12.17
C ASP A 138 2.38 -6.13 11.60
N PRO A 139 2.49 -7.28 12.29
CA PRO A 139 3.43 -8.33 11.89
C PRO A 139 3.06 -8.98 10.55
N VAL A 140 1.77 -9.03 10.21
CA VAL A 140 1.33 -9.54 8.92
C VAL A 140 1.67 -8.55 7.81
N LEU A 141 1.49 -7.24 8.04
CA LEU A 141 1.94 -6.23 7.09
C LEU A 141 3.46 -6.31 6.88
N GLN A 142 4.24 -6.45 7.96
CA GLN A 142 5.69 -6.55 7.88
C GLN A 142 6.15 -7.75 7.03
N SER A 143 5.52 -8.91 7.19
CA SER A 143 5.81 -10.07 6.35
C SER A 143 5.41 -9.85 4.89
N ARG A 144 4.32 -9.13 4.63
CA ARG A 144 3.86 -8.78 3.29
C ARG A 144 4.79 -7.80 2.57
N LEU A 145 5.45 -6.90 3.28
CA LEU A 145 6.45 -6.01 2.68
C LEU A 145 7.61 -6.78 2.02
N PHE A 146 7.96 -7.90 2.60
CA PHE A 146 9.01 -8.78 2.05
C PHE A 146 8.48 -9.73 0.97
N SER A 147 7.30 -10.29 1.17
CA SER A 147 6.74 -11.34 0.33
C SER A 147 6.44 -10.88 -1.10
N TYR A 148 5.80 -9.74 -1.29
CA TYR A 148 5.34 -9.31 -2.62
C TYR A 148 6.45 -8.98 -3.61
N PRO A 149 7.56 -8.33 -3.24
CA PRO A 149 8.67 -8.15 -4.15
C PRO A 149 9.23 -9.47 -4.69
N ASP A 150 9.29 -10.49 -3.86
CA ASP A 150 9.75 -11.82 -4.26
C ASP A 150 8.76 -12.51 -5.20
N THR A 151 7.48 -12.55 -4.82
CA THR A 151 6.44 -13.18 -5.63
C THR A 151 6.27 -12.52 -7.00
N HIS A 152 6.43 -11.21 -7.11
CA HIS A 152 6.35 -10.52 -8.39
C HIS A 152 7.55 -10.79 -9.29
N ARG A 153 8.74 -10.95 -8.73
CA ARG A 153 9.90 -11.42 -9.51
C ARG A 153 9.68 -12.81 -10.08
N HIS A 154 9.03 -13.68 -9.33
CA HIS A 154 8.66 -15.01 -9.81
C HIS A 154 7.53 -14.98 -10.85
N ARG A 155 6.43 -14.26 -10.56
CA ARG A 155 5.24 -14.25 -11.42
C ARG A 155 5.45 -13.49 -12.73
N ILE A 156 6.13 -12.35 -12.69
CA ILE A 156 6.25 -11.43 -13.84
C ILE A 156 7.66 -11.46 -14.41
N GLY A 157 8.68 -11.34 -13.56
CA GLY A 157 10.08 -11.30 -13.96
C GLY A 157 10.88 -10.25 -13.20
N ALA A 158 12.20 -10.31 -13.37
CA ALA A 158 13.12 -9.41 -12.65
C ALA A 158 12.90 -7.92 -13.00
N ASN A 159 12.39 -7.63 -14.18
CA ASN A 159 12.13 -6.29 -14.69
C ASN A 159 10.71 -5.77 -14.41
N TYR A 160 9.93 -6.42 -13.56
CA TYR A 160 8.51 -6.08 -13.35
C TYR A 160 8.25 -4.61 -12.99
N GLN A 161 9.20 -3.96 -12.32
CA GLN A 161 9.09 -2.53 -11.98
C GLN A 161 9.33 -1.60 -13.17
N GLN A 162 9.88 -2.09 -14.27
CA GLN A 162 10.13 -1.32 -15.49
C GLN A 162 8.99 -1.42 -16.50
N LEU A 163 8.05 -2.34 -16.29
CA LEU A 163 6.87 -2.47 -17.14
C LEU A 163 6.02 -1.19 -17.06
N PRO A 164 5.44 -0.74 -18.19
CA PRO A 164 4.69 0.51 -18.23
C PRO A 164 3.60 0.64 -17.17
N VAL A 165 2.91 -0.47 -16.85
CA VAL A 165 1.84 -0.49 -15.83
C VAL A 165 2.37 -0.30 -14.41
N ASN A 166 3.61 -0.70 -14.13
CA ASN A 166 4.25 -0.64 -12.83
C ASN A 166 5.25 0.52 -12.69
N ALA A 167 5.66 1.11 -13.81
CA ALA A 167 6.66 2.16 -13.81
C ALA A 167 6.14 3.44 -13.16
N THR A 168 7.01 4.12 -12.43
CA THR A 168 6.71 5.41 -11.83
C THR A 168 6.44 6.46 -12.89
N ARG A 169 5.26 7.07 -12.85
CA ARG A 169 4.81 8.11 -13.80
C ARG A 169 4.90 9.52 -13.18
N THR A 170 6.00 9.86 -12.61
CA THR A 170 6.21 11.20 -12.06
C THR A 170 7.01 12.06 -13.04
N GLY A 171 6.81 13.38 -13.00
CA GLY A 171 7.61 14.33 -13.78
C GLY A 171 9.10 14.37 -13.38
N TYR A 172 9.43 13.73 -12.27
CA TYR A 172 10.81 13.55 -11.82
C TYR A 172 11.25 12.12 -12.15
N LYS A 173 12.46 11.99 -12.71
CA LYS A 173 13.07 10.68 -12.91
C LYS A 173 13.42 10.09 -11.55
N PHE A 174 12.51 9.33 -10.96
CA PHE A 174 12.86 8.50 -9.83
C PHE A 174 13.77 7.38 -10.32
N GLY A 175 15.04 7.46 -9.97
CA GLY A 175 15.89 6.29 -10.06
C GLY A 175 15.43 5.28 -9.02
N ASN A 176 15.00 4.11 -9.45
CA ASN A 176 14.99 2.99 -8.54
C ASN A 176 16.43 2.48 -8.40
N PHE A 177 16.73 1.80 -7.30
CA PHE A 177 18.06 1.21 -7.09
C PHE A 177 18.18 -0.19 -7.70
N GLN A 178 17.22 -0.59 -8.50
CA GLN A 178 17.29 -1.83 -9.25
C GLN A 178 18.37 -1.69 -10.31
N ARG A 179 19.35 -2.56 -10.24
CA ARG A 179 20.51 -2.57 -11.13
C ARG A 179 20.17 -3.21 -12.46
N ASP A 180 21.12 -3.07 -13.37
CA ASP A 180 21.16 -3.83 -14.61
C ASP A 180 21.11 -5.33 -14.30
N GLY A 181 20.47 -6.09 -15.14
CA GLY A 181 20.33 -7.52 -14.96
C GLY A 181 19.45 -8.12 -16.04
N GLN A 182 19.11 -9.38 -15.88
CA GLN A 182 18.25 -10.08 -16.83
C GLN A 182 16.92 -9.34 -17.02
N MET A 183 16.53 -9.20 -18.28
CA MET A 183 15.29 -8.53 -18.69
C MET A 183 15.20 -7.05 -18.29
N ALA A 184 16.28 -6.44 -17.82
CA ALA A 184 16.32 -5.00 -17.60
C ALA A 184 16.23 -4.26 -18.93
N PHE A 185 15.23 -3.39 -19.05
CA PHE A 185 15.00 -2.60 -20.25
C PHE A 185 15.72 -1.25 -20.19
N TYR A 186 15.71 -0.65 -19.01
CA TYR A 186 16.46 0.54 -18.68
C TYR A 186 17.32 0.30 -17.45
N ASN A 187 18.57 0.72 -17.52
CA ASN A 187 19.37 0.87 -16.32
C ASN A 187 19.00 2.17 -15.59
N GLN A 188 19.72 2.53 -14.56
CA GLN A 188 19.49 3.76 -13.80
C GLN A 188 19.94 5.03 -14.50
N GLY A 189 20.01 5.04 -15.82
CA GLY A 189 20.43 6.17 -16.63
C GLY A 189 21.93 6.44 -16.50
N ALA A 190 22.32 7.70 -16.35
CA ALA A 190 23.71 8.12 -16.27
C ALA A 190 24.42 7.79 -14.93
N ARG A 191 23.75 7.13 -14.01
CA ARG A 191 24.33 6.79 -12.70
C ARG A 191 25.38 5.68 -12.84
N PRO A 192 26.51 5.76 -12.11
CA PRO A 192 27.45 4.66 -12.04
C PRO A 192 26.82 3.45 -11.33
N ASN A 193 27.33 2.26 -11.63
CA ASN A 193 26.86 1.02 -11.04
C ASN A 193 27.32 0.79 -9.58
N TYR A 194 27.82 1.81 -8.93
CA TYR A 194 28.24 1.79 -7.52
C TYR A 194 27.86 3.11 -6.83
N LEU A 195 27.71 3.05 -5.53
CA LEU A 195 27.52 4.24 -4.71
C LEU A 195 28.88 4.89 -4.45
N SER A 196 28.96 6.21 -4.58
CA SER A 196 30.17 6.93 -4.25
C SER A 196 30.47 6.82 -2.74
N SER A 197 31.73 6.50 -2.41
CA SER A 197 32.21 6.57 -1.03
C SER A 197 32.51 8.00 -0.58
N ILE A 198 32.65 8.92 -1.53
CA ILE A 198 32.94 10.34 -1.27
C ILE A 198 31.66 11.10 -0.87
N ASP A 199 30.57 10.78 -1.55
CA ASP A 199 29.24 11.33 -1.22
C ASP A 199 28.21 10.20 -1.20
N PRO A 200 28.20 9.42 -0.11
CA PRO A 200 27.33 8.26 0.01
C PRO A 200 25.88 8.72 0.13
N ILE A 201 24.96 7.96 -0.49
CA ILE A 201 23.54 8.15 -0.33
C ILE A 201 23.17 7.88 1.14
N GLN A 202 22.55 8.88 1.75
CA GLN A 202 22.07 8.74 3.12
C GLN A 202 20.68 8.10 3.12
N PHE A 203 20.58 6.95 3.76
CA PHE A 203 19.28 6.34 4.04
C PHE A 203 18.79 6.81 5.40
N ARG A 204 17.56 7.25 5.48
CA ARG A 204 16.91 7.45 6.76
C ARG A 204 16.34 6.13 7.24
N THR A 205 16.75 5.75 8.43
CA THR A 205 16.16 4.63 9.13
C THR A 205 15.26 5.17 10.25
N ARG A 206 14.11 4.56 10.42
CA ARG A 206 13.24 4.82 11.55
C ARG A 206 13.10 3.53 12.36
N THR A 207 13.40 3.62 13.62
CA THR A 207 13.20 2.52 14.56
C THR A 207 11.83 2.64 15.20
N VAL A 208 11.05 1.57 15.15
CA VAL A 208 9.76 1.46 15.82
C VAL A 208 9.92 0.56 17.03
N ASP A 209 9.69 1.12 18.19
CA ASP A 209 9.66 0.36 19.44
C ASP A 209 8.30 -0.34 19.56
N MET A 210 8.31 -1.65 19.38
CA MET A 210 7.10 -2.47 19.37
C MET A 210 6.58 -2.79 20.78
N ASP A 211 7.45 -2.79 21.77
CA ASP A 211 7.09 -3.21 23.11
C ASP A 211 6.19 -2.21 23.82
N LYS A 212 6.38 -0.93 23.55
CA LYS A 212 5.62 0.11 24.21
C LYS A 212 4.20 0.24 23.73
N THR A 213 3.95 -0.22 22.51
CA THR A 213 2.68 0.07 21.85
C THR A 213 1.64 -1.02 22.07
N HIS A 214 2.02 -2.28 22.34
CA HIS A 214 1.03 -3.38 22.20
C HIS A 214 1.21 -4.58 23.10
N GLY A 215 2.20 -4.65 23.97
CA GLY A 215 2.35 -5.72 24.97
C GLY A 215 2.37 -7.17 24.47
N HIS A 216 2.14 -7.37 23.17
CA HIS A 216 2.14 -8.69 22.53
C HIS A 216 3.45 -9.00 21.82
N PHE A 217 4.27 -7.99 21.61
CA PHE A 217 5.52 -8.12 20.90
C PHE A 217 6.65 -7.80 21.85
N THR A 218 7.15 -8.82 22.49
CA THR A 218 8.43 -8.78 23.20
C THR A 218 9.51 -8.94 22.13
N GLY A 219 9.84 -7.89 21.47
CA GLY A 219 10.78 -7.95 20.38
C GLY A 219 11.69 -6.75 20.30
N GLU A 220 12.76 -6.91 19.59
CA GLU A 220 13.65 -5.80 19.25
C GLU A 220 12.92 -4.80 18.33
N ALA A 221 13.33 -3.55 18.42
CA ALA A 221 12.84 -2.49 17.56
C ALA A 221 13.06 -2.83 16.08
N ILE A 222 12.02 -2.67 15.26
CA ILE A 222 12.12 -2.87 13.82
C ILE A 222 12.60 -1.59 13.17
N THR A 223 13.68 -1.68 12.43
CA THR A 223 14.23 -0.56 11.66
C THR A 223 13.72 -0.62 10.23
N PHE A 224 13.07 0.45 9.79
CA PHE A 224 12.62 0.60 8.40
C PHE A 224 13.55 1.53 7.65
N LEU A 225 13.88 1.13 6.41
CA LEU A 225 14.46 2.05 5.44
C LEU A 225 13.33 2.96 4.91
N THR A 226 13.39 4.23 5.26
CA THR A 226 12.46 5.21 4.69
C THR A 226 12.96 5.69 3.35
N ALA A 227 12.03 6.08 2.48
CA ALA A 227 12.35 6.58 1.16
C ALA A 227 13.35 7.77 1.22
N ILE A 228 14.30 7.76 0.34
CA ILE A 228 15.24 8.87 0.16
C ILE A 228 14.45 10.09 -0.29
N ARG A 229 14.68 11.24 0.32
CA ARG A 229 14.03 12.48 -0.10
C ARG A 229 14.46 12.86 -1.51
N PRO A 230 13.55 13.33 -2.37
CA PRO A 230 13.89 13.79 -3.71
C PRO A 230 15.03 14.83 -3.75
N GLU A 231 15.08 15.71 -2.76
CA GLU A 231 16.12 16.72 -2.55
C GLU A 231 17.51 16.15 -2.25
N GLU A 232 17.56 14.94 -1.69
CA GLU A 232 18.82 14.24 -1.40
C GLU A 232 19.33 13.48 -2.63
N ILE A 233 18.44 13.11 -3.54
CA ILE A 233 18.80 12.48 -4.83
C ILE A 233 19.46 13.50 -5.77
N GLY A 234 19.02 14.76 -5.74
CA GLY A 234 19.57 15.82 -6.57
C GLY A 234 21.02 16.23 -6.25
N ARG A 235 21.46 15.99 -5.01
CA ARG A 235 22.82 16.32 -4.56
C ARG A 235 23.87 15.28 -4.93
N ALA A 236 23.46 14.09 -5.26
CA ALA A 236 24.36 12.99 -5.67
C ALA A 236 24.81 13.13 -7.15
N HIS A 237 24.47 14.23 -7.83
CA HIS A 237 24.69 14.43 -9.26
C HIS A 237 25.59 15.62 -9.61
N VAL A 238 26.25 16.23 -8.64
CA VAL A 238 27.23 17.31 -8.90
C VAL A 238 28.64 16.79 -8.73
#